data_50303d748941e30e5fdaab1df958c549
#
_entry.id   50303d748941e30e5fdaab1df958c549
#
_cell.length_a   1.000
_cell.length_b   1.000
_cell.length_c   1.000
_cell.angle_alpha   90.00
_cell.angle_beta   90.00
_cell.angle_gamma   90.00
#
_symmetry.space_group_name_H-M   'P 1'
#
loop_
_entity.id
_entity.type
_entity.pdbx_description
1 polymer ?
#
loop_
_entity_poly.entity_id
_entity_poly.type
_entity_poly.pdbx_seq_one_letter_code
_entity_poly.pdbx_strand_id
1 'polypeptide(L)'
;MIHFLPANMKHNKITDSDLATLTNGESNFVSDVWVNGKKIVDRDITCKNGYIHKVEGVMTSADNMADIVASHANMKTFNYLLGRCSAPYYDDAATKEYNRLYNNTDSVFVLRHFASTANTGNYGAATSGELAHDPDGQAVDAKLLYDPTWNQYIYSNTSGYDLHYDAGAMLVPSDKAFNTWWNADGKVLQDMYGSWDKVPMNVLVKLMNINMINTFSETVPSKFKNIVDNTTKVSLGLTTADVDSCFMGCNGVVYLLNKVYTPADYRSVSFPALINSNGADGIMSVIYWGIDNLNFEPYLNSMDSYYSLIIPTNKAMLTYVDPCSYGTNRTKLYRFTYNNQRKTVVANRYDYDLATGVVDEASKDSVTNADQVKDRLEDLIDNLIVVGNVEDGHTYYKTKG
;
A
#
# COMPACT_ATOMS: atom_id res chain seq x y z
N MET A 1 -21.28 2.01 -5.97
CA MET A 1 -21.80 0.80 -6.65
C MET A 1 -21.54 0.91 -8.12
N ILE A 2 -20.89 -0.09 -8.71
CA ILE A 2 -20.58 -0.08 -10.14
C ILE A 2 -21.83 -0.49 -10.90
N HIS A 3 -22.18 0.30 -11.90
CA HIS A 3 -23.33 0.03 -12.75
C HIS A 3 -22.83 -0.47 -14.12
N PHE A 4 -23.06 -1.74 -14.42
CA PHE A 4 -22.76 -2.33 -15.73
C PHE A 4 -23.86 -2.02 -16.75
N LEU A 5 -24.12 -0.75 -16.96
CA LEU A 5 -25.02 -0.28 -18.02
C LEU A 5 -24.28 -0.26 -19.36
N PRO A 6 -24.97 -0.53 -20.48
CA PRO A 6 -24.31 -0.58 -21.81
C PRO A 6 -23.49 0.67 -22.13
N ALA A 7 -23.93 1.87 -21.74
CA ALA A 7 -23.21 3.10 -21.96
C ALA A 7 -21.92 3.17 -21.12
N ASN A 8 -21.96 2.74 -19.85
CA ASN A 8 -20.81 2.70 -18.96
C ASN A 8 -19.80 1.63 -19.40
N MET A 9 -20.28 0.43 -19.75
CA MET A 9 -19.44 -0.64 -20.28
C MET A 9 -18.70 -0.19 -21.54
N LYS A 10 -19.42 0.43 -22.48
CA LYS A 10 -18.82 0.97 -23.70
C LYS A 10 -17.78 2.05 -23.40
N HIS A 11 -18.09 2.97 -22.49
CA HIS A 11 -17.15 4.04 -22.08
C HIS A 11 -15.87 3.47 -21.46
N ASN A 12 -16.00 2.52 -20.53
CA ASN A 12 -14.89 1.90 -19.83
C ASN A 12 -14.29 0.69 -20.57
N LYS A 13 -14.76 0.39 -21.78
CA LYS A 13 -14.30 -0.76 -22.59
C LYS A 13 -14.42 -2.10 -21.84
N ILE A 14 -15.47 -2.27 -21.06
CA ILE A 14 -15.80 -3.52 -20.36
C ILE A 14 -16.61 -4.40 -21.33
N THR A 15 -16.22 -5.65 -21.46
CA THR A 15 -16.82 -6.61 -22.40
C THR A 15 -17.76 -7.58 -21.70
N ASP A 16 -18.61 -8.28 -22.46
CA ASP A 16 -19.45 -9.37 -21.93
C ASP A 16 -18.60 -10.51 -21.37
N SER A 17 -17.41 -10.76 -21.93
CA SER A 17 -16.46 -11.75 -21.40
C SER A 17 -15.91 -11.33 -20.04
N ASP A 18 -15.71 -10.02 -19.81
CA ASP A 18 -15.31 -9.52 -18.47
C ASP A 18 -16.41 -9.81 -17.46
N LEU A 19 -17.67 -9.52 -17.81
CA LEU A 19 -18.79 -9.80 -16.93
C LEU A 19 -18.97 -11.28 -16.65
N ALA A 20 -18.77 -12.14 -17.64
CA ALA A 20 -18.80 -13.59 -17.42
C ALA A 20 -17.76 -14.05 -16.39
N THR A 21 -16.53 -13.48 -16.42
CA THR A 21 -15.50 -13.78 -15.41
C THR A 21 -15.86 -13.17 -14.06
N LEU A 22 -16.30 -11.93 -14.02
CA LEU A 22 -16.67 -11.22 -12.78
C LEU A 22 -17.82 -11.89 -12.03
N THR A 23 -18.69 -12.61 -12.74
CA THR A 23 -19.83 -13.32 -12.15
C THR A 23 -19.64 -14.84 -12.11
N ASN A 24 -18.41 -15.33 -12.32
CA ASN A 24 -18.08 -16.76 -12.35
C ASN A 24 -18.96 -17.56 -13.34
N GLY A 25 -19.38 -16.91 -14.43
CA GLY A 25 -20.23 -17.51 -15.46
C GLY A 25 -21.73 -17.56 -15.13
N GLU A 26 -22.17 -16.99 -14.01
CA GLU A 26 -23.56 -17.10 -13.54
C GLU A 26 -24.55 -16.21 -14.31
N SER A 27 -24.08 -15.16 -15.00
CA SER A 27 -24.99 -14.19 -15.61
C SER A 27 -24.88 -14.10 -17.13
N ASN A 28 -26.06 -14.05 -17.76
CA ASN A 28 -26.20 -13.71 -19.16
C ASN A 28 -26.71 -12.27 -19.30
N PHE A 29 -25.77 -11.33 -19.44
CA PHE A 29 -26.10 -9.89 -19.49
C PHE A 29 -26.67 -9.41 -20.82
N VAL A 30 -26.67 -10.27 -21.84
CA VAL A 30 -27.22 -9.91 -23.16
C VAL A 30 -28.73 -9.86 -23.14
N SER A 31 -29.37 -10.70 -22.33
CA SER A 31 -30.85 -10.84 -22.30
C SER A 31 -31.47 -10.48 -20.95
N ASP A 32 -30.68 -10.55 -19.89
CA ASP A 32 -31.19 -10.45 -18.53
C ASP A 32 -30.77 -9.16 -17.84
N VAL A 33 -31.65 -8.65 -16.95
CA VAL A 33 -31.34 -7.50 -16.09
C VAL A 33 -31.14 -8.01 -14.66
N TRP A 34 -30.06 -7.59 -14.05
CA TRP A 34 -29.66 -7.98 -12.71
C TRP A 34 -29.54 -6.75 -11.80
N VAL A 35 -29.96 -6.88 -10.57
CA VAL A 35 -29.80 -5.85 -9.55
C VAL A 35 -29.23 -6.51 -8.30
N ASN A 36 -28.06 -6.06 -7.89
CA ASN A 36 -27.37 -6.57 -6.69
C ASN A 36 -27.27 -8.12 -6.65
N GLY A 37 -26.85 -8.70 -7.77
CA GLY A 37 -26.70 -10.16 -7.91
C GLY A 37 -28.00 -10.95 -8.02
N LYS A 38 -29.16 -10.28 -8.11
CA LYS A 38 -30.48 -10.93 -8.29
C LYS A 38 -31.05 -10.59 -9.65
N LYS A 39 -31.55 -11.63 -10.35
CA LYS A 39 -32.19 -11.48 -11.64
C LYS A 39 -33.56 -10.81 -11.51
N ILE A 40 -33.88 -9.89 -12.41
CA ILE A 40 -35.25 -9.38 -12.57
C ILE A 40 -36.03 -10.38 -13.41
N VAL A 41 -37.00 -11.05 -12.79
CA VAL A 41 -37.80 -12.11 -13.41
C VAL A 41 -39.05 -11.56 -14.13
N ASP A 42 -39.52 -10.38 -13.73
CA ASP A 42 -40.60 -9.67 -14.38
C ASP A 42 -40.35 -8.16 -14.28
N ARG A 43 -40.40 -7.46 -15.40
CA ARG A 43 -39.99 -6.06 -15.48
C ARG A 43 -41.05 -5.19 -16.14
N ASP A 44 -40.93 -3.89 -15.88
CA ASP A 44 -41.74 -2.85 -16.53
C ASP A 44 -43.25 -2.99 -16.30
N ILE A 45 -43.64 -3.59 -15.15
CA ILE A 45 -45.03 -3.64 -14.74
C ILE A 45 -45.50 -2.20 -14.46
N THR A 46 -46.35 -1.67 -15.32
CA THR A 46 -46.73 -0.27 -15.33
C THR A 46 -47.71 0.03 -14.20
N CYS A 47 -47.39 1.08 -13.42
CA CYS A 47 -48.23 1.69 -12.43
C CYS A 47 -48.54 3.14 -12.79
N LYS A 48 -49.49 3.77 -12.11
CA LYS A 48 -49.85 5.17 -12.37
C LYS A 48 -48.68 6.16 -12.18
N ASN A 49 -47.77 5.84 -11.27
CA ASN A 49 -46.66 6.70 -10.84
C ASN A 49 -45.28 6.11 -11.07
N GLY A 50 -45.16 5.05 -11.86
CA GLY A 50 -43.86 4.40 -12.13
C GLY A 50 -43.99 2.95 -12.59
N TYR A 51 -42.94 2.20 -12.35
CA TYR A 51 -42.83 0.77 -12.73
C TYR A 51 -42.47 -0.10 -11.52
N ILE A 52 -42.95 -1.33 -11.53
CA ILE A 52 -42.55 -2.37 -10.59
C ILE A 52 -41.68 -3.38 -11.34
N HIS A 53 -40.60 -3.82 -10.70
CA HIS A 53 -39.76 -4.91 -11.17
C HIS A 53 -39.74 -6.01 -10.11
N LYS A 54 -40.07 -7.22 -10.50
CA LYS A 54 -40.02 -8.40 -9.65
C LYS A 54 -38.64 -9.03 -9.73
N VAL A 55 -37.97 -9.21 -8.59
CA VAL A 55 -36.67 -9.87 -8.47
C VAL A 55 -36.85 -11.29 -7.95
N GLU A 56 -35.89 -12.20 -8.28
CA GLU A 56 -35.94 -13.61 -7.92
C GLU A 56 -35.77 -13.91 -6.43
N GLY A 57 -35.27 -12.92 -5.65
CA GLY A 57 -35.01 -13.11 -4.23
C GLY A 57 -34.88 -11.80 -3.48
N VAL A 58 -34.70 -11.89 -2.18
CA VAL A 58 -34.46 -10.71 -1.32
C VAL A 58 -33.09 -10.14 -1.62
N MET A 59 -33.03 -8.83 -1.86
CA MET A 59 -31.79 -8.10 -1.99
C MET A 59 -31.24 -7.80 -0.61
N THR A 60 -29.98 -8.22 -0.37
CA THR A 60 -29.19 -7.83 0.82
C THR A 60 -28.13 -6.82 0.42
N SER A 61 -27.61 -6.06 1.35
CA SER A 61 -26.44 -5.23 1.11
C SER A 61 -25.28 -6.13 0.66
N ALA A 62 -24.53 -5.70 -0.36
CA ALA A 62 -23.30 -6.39 -0.73
C ALA A 62 -22.24 -6.13 0.34
N ASP A 63 -21.46 -7.16 0.66
CA ASP A 63 -20.30 -7.06 1.56
C ASP A 63 -19.24 -6.16 0.95
N ASN A 64 -18.42 -5.51 1.78
CA ASN A 64 -17.21 -4.84 1.32
C ASN A 64 -16.09 -5.87 1.05
N MET A 65 -15.00 -5.44 0.41
CA MET A 65 -13.90 -6.34 0.05
C MET A 65 -13.26 -7.03 1.26
N ALA A 66 -13.15 -6.35 2.40
CA ALA A 66 -12.58 -6.95 3.61
C ALA A 66 -13.49 -8.03 4.20
N ASP A 67 -14.82 -7.82 4.21
CA ASP A 67 -15.79 -8.80 4.68
C ASP A 67 -15.83 -10.04 3.76
N ILE A 68 -15.72 -9.85 2.45
CA ILE A 68 -15.58 -10.95 1.49
C ILE A 68 -14.35 -11.78 1.82
N VAL A 69 -13.20 -11.16 2.02
CA VAL A 69 -11.96 -11.85 2.38
C VAL A 69 -12.10 -12.58 3.72
N ALA A 70 -12.72 -11.95 4.72
CA ALA A 70 -12.90 -12.52 6.05
C ALA A 70 -13.83 -13.75 6.06
N SER A 71 -14.87 -13.75 5.21
CA SER A 71 -15.87 -14.81 5.15
C SER A 71 -15.43 -16.02 4.31
N HIS A 72 -14.43 -15.86 3.42
CA HIS A 72 -14.06 -16.89 2.46
C HIS A 72 -13.08 -17.92 3.04
N ALA A 73 -13.41 -19.20 2.91
CA ALA A 73 -12.66 -20.31 3.52
C ALA A 73 -11.20 -20.44 3.05
N ASN A 74 -10.90 -20.01 1.81
CA ASN A 74 -9.57 -20.12 1.18
C ASN A 74 -8.75 -18.83 1.21
N MET A 75 -9.18 -17.81 1.95
CA MET A 75 -8.51 -16.49 2.06
C MET A 75 -8.03 -16.19 3.48
N LYS A 76 -7.89 -17.19 4.34
CA LYS A 76 -7.59 -17.03 5.76
C LYS A 76 -6.23 -16.38 6.00
N THR A 77 -5.22 -16.76 5.23
CA THR A 77 -3.88 -16.18 5.33
C THR A 77 -3.91 -14.70 4.98
N PHE A 78 -4.53 -14.34 3.86
CA PHE A 78 -4.65 -12.94 3.45
C PHE A 78 -5.47 -12.13 4.46
N ASN A 79 -6.58 -12.67 4.97
CA ASN A 79 -7.38 -12.04 6.01
C ASN A 79 -6.57 -11.79 7.29
N TYR A 80 -5.78 -12.76 7.71
CA TYR A 80 -4.88 -12.59 8.87
C TYR A 80 -3.87 -11.46 8.65
N LEU A 81 -3.22 -11.42 7.47
CA LEU A 81 -2.26 -10.38 7.13
C LEU A 81 -2.91 -8.99 7.02
N LEU A 82 -4.11 -8.93 6.44
CA LEU A 82 -4.91 -7.71 6.36
C LEU A 82 -5.28 -7.20 7.75
N GLY A 83 -5.69 -8.10 8.65
CA GLY A 83 -6.01 -7.79 10.04
C GLY A 83 -4.84 -7.21 10.82
N ARG A 84 -3.60 -7.60 10.51
CA ARG A 84 -2.41 -6.98 11.09
C ARG A 84 -2.24 -5.51 10.71
N CYS A 85 -2.82 -5.09 9.58
CA CYS A 85 -2.81 -3.70 9.11
C CYS A 85 -4.04 -2.92 9.59
N SER A 86 -4.64 -3.27 10.71
CA SER A 86 -5.86 -2.68 11.21
C SER A 86 -5.87 -2.54 12.73
N ALA A 87 -6.75 -1.67 13.23
CA ALA A 87 -7.02 -1.50 14.64
C ALA A 87 -8.49 -1.15 14.90
N PRO A 88 -9.02 -1.41 16.09
CA PRO A 88 -10.35 -0.97 16.48
C PRO A 88 -10.35 0.52 16.86
N TYR A 89 -11.19 1.31 16.20
CA TYR A 89 -11.39 2.73 16.51
C TYR A 89 -12.76 2.94 17.12
N TYR A 90 -12.83 3.78 18.16
CA TYR A 90 -14.10 4.20 18.73
C TYR A 90 -14.97 4.94 17.70
N ASP A 91 -16.22 4.54 17.56
CA ASP A 91 -17.17 5.18 16.66
C ASP A 91 -18.34 5.75 17.47
N ASP A 92 -18.39 7.09 17.57
CA ASP A 92 -19.42 7.80 18.35
C ASP A 92 -20.82 7.62 17.76
N ALA A 93 -20.95 7.61 16.43
CA ALA A 93 -22.25 7.45 15.76
C ALA A 93 -22.77 6.02 15.92
N ALA A 94 -21.93 5.02 15.72
CA ALA A 94 -22.28 3.63 15.94
C ALA A 94 -22.60 3.36 17.43
N THR A 95 -21.84 3.96 18.34
CA THR A 95 -22.08 3.87 19.79
C THR A 95 -23.44 4.43 20.17
N LYS A 96 -23.77 5.62 19.70
CA LYS A 96 -25.10 6.25 19.99
C LYS A 96 -26.26 5.42 19.46
N GLU A 97 -26.14 4.92 18.24
CA GLU A 97 -27.19 4.12 17.63
C GLU A 97 -27.32 2.75 18.31
N TYR A 98 -26.22 2.08 18.62
CA TYR A 98 -26.22 0.83 19.35
C TYR A 98 -26.88 0.99 20.73
N ASN A 99 -26.50 2.02 21.49
CA ASN A 99 -27.05 2.29 22.81
C ASN A 99 -28.54 2.65 22.75
N ARG A 100 -28.97 3.35 21.71
CA ARG A 100 -30.38 3.64 21.44
C ARG A 100 -31.17 2.36 21.19
N LEU A 101 -30.62 1.42 20.40
CA LEU A 101 -31.33 0.18 20.03
C LEU A 101 -31.40 -0.82 21.18
N TYR A 102 -30.31 -0.95 21.94
CA TYR A 102 -30.17 -1.98 22.97
C TYR A 102 -30.35 -1.46 24.40
N ASN A 103 -30.61 -0.15 24.56
CA ASN A 103 -30.78 0.53 25.84
C ASN A 103 -29.63 0.24 26.84
N ASN A 104 -28.38 0.40 26.38
CA ASN A 104 -27.17 0.22 27.16
C ASN A 104 -26.24 1.46 27.05
N THR A 105 -25.04 1.37 27.62
CA THR A 105 -24.02 2.44 27.63
C THR A 105 -22.67 1.94 27.15
N ASP A 106 -22.65 0.89 26.34
CA ASP A 106 -21.43 0.29 25.84
C ASP A 106 -20.77 1.17 24.78
N SER A 107 -19.45 1.08 24.68
CA SER A 107 -18.68 1.73 23.63
C SER A 107 -18.56 0.79 22.42
N VAL A 108 -18.86 1.30 21.24
CA VAL A 108 -18.75 0.55 19.98
C VAL A 108 -17.46 0.96 19.26
N PHE A 109 -16.69 -0.03 18.85
CA PHE A 109 -15.48 0.14 18.09
C PHE A 109 -15.66 -0.47 16.70
N VAL A 110 -15.11 0.23 15.70
CA VAL A 110 -15.14 -0.22 14.31
C VAL A 110 -13.71 -0.51 13.86
N LEU A 111 -13.51 -1.67 13.24
CA LEU A 111 -12.20 -2.02 12.68
C LEU A 111 -11.89 -1.11 11.50
N ARG A 112 -10.71 -0.51 11.52
CA ARG A 112 -10.18 0.33 10.44
C ARG A 112 -8.80 -0.12 10.05
N HIS A 113 -8.53 -0.13 8.75
CA HIS A 113 -7.22 -0.46 8.23
C HIS A 113 -6.38 0.81 8.09
N PHE A 114 -5.09 0.70 8.39
CA PHE A 114 -4.13 1.78 8.19
C PHE A 114 -3.92 1.99 6.70
N ALA A 115 -4.49 3.03 6.12
CA ALA A 115 -4.47 3.29 4.70
C ALA A 115 -3.89 4.66 4.36
N SER A 116 -3.24 4.75 3.18
CA SER A 116 -2.72 6.01 2.65
C SER A 116 -3.82 6.91 2.11
N THR A 117 -4.91 6.31 1.63
CA THR A 117 -6.12 7.01 1.24
C THR A 117 -7.27 6.47 2.08
N ALA A 118 -7.77 7.27 3.01
CA ALA A 118 -8.98 6.95 3.70
C ALA A 118 -9.97 8.06 3.57
N ASN A 119 -11.20 7.66 3.61
CA ASN A 119 -12.31 8.56 3.57
C ASN A 119 -12.45 9.23 4.93
N THR A 120 -12.08 10.50 4.99
CA THR A 120 -12.28 11.47 6.07
C THR A 120 -11.48 11.30 7.35
N GLY A 121 -10.86 12.39 7.75
CA GLY A 121 -10.02 12.64 8.91
C GLY A 121 -10.52 12.32 10.30
N ASN A 122 -11.59 11.52 10.45
CA ASN A 122 -12.09 11.10 11.75
C ASN A 122 -11.64 9.69 12.15
N TYR A 123 -10.89 8.97 11.29
CA TYR A 123 -10.59 7.56 11.53
C TYR A 123 -9.08 7.25 11.38
N GLY A 124 -8.22 8.14 11.85
CA GLY A 124 -6.79 7.89 11.87
C GLY A 124 -6.14 7.79 10.51
N ALA A 125 -6.89 8.02 9.45
CA ALA A 125 -6.32 8.12 8.13
C ALA A 125 -6.45 9.52 7.60
N ALA A 126 -5.41 9.90 7.10
CA ALA A 126 -5.00 11.16 6.68
C ALA A 126 -5.72 11.62 5.43
N THR A 127 -6.00 12.87 5.40
CA THR A 127 -6.02 13.67 4.19
C THR A 127 -4.68 13.45 3.46
N SER A 128 -4.70 13.51 2.14
CA SER A 128 -3.51 13.35 1.30
C SER A 128 -2.25 13.98 1.93
N GLY A 129 -1.26 13.16 2.28
CA GLY A 129 0.02 13.57 2.85
C GLY A 129 0.19 13.39 4.36
N GLU A 130 -0.85 13.09 5.14
CA GLU A 130 -0.70 12.77 6.57
C GLU A 130 -0.44 11.27 6.78
N LEU A 131 0.18 10.92 7.87
CA LEU A 131 0.38 9.52 8.25
C LEU A 131 -0.90 8.96 8.87
N ALA A 132 -1.20 7.69 8.58
CA ALA A 132 -2.22 6.97 9.34
C ALA A 132 -1.80 6.93 10.83
N HIS A 133 -2.77 7.04 11.71
CA HIS A 133 -2.53 6.99 13.15
C HIS A 133 -3.25 5.77 13.73
N ASP A 134 -2.63 5.14 14.71
CA ASP A 134 -3.28 4.13 15.52
C ASP A 134 -4.31 4.76 16.49
N PRO A 135 -5.10 3.96 17.23
CA PRO A 135 -6.07 4.49 18.19
C PRO A 135 -5.47 5.34 19.32
N ASP A 136 -4.18 5.18 19.60
CA ASP A 136 -3.43 5.98 20.59
C ASP A 136 -2.85 7.26 20.00
N GLY A 137 -3.13 7.55 18.73
CA GLY A 137 -2.67 8.74 18.02
C GLY A 137 -1.21 8.68 17.57
N GLN A 138 -0.60 7.50 17.56
CA GLN A 138 0.76 7.32 17.07
C GLN A 138 0.76 7.11 15.55
N ALA A 139 1.68 7.75 14.86
CA ALA A 139 1.83 7.60 13.43
C ALA A 139 2.26 6.17 13.04
N VAL A 140 1.60 5.59 12.04
CA VAL A 140 1.87 4.25 11.51
C VAL A 140 2.57 4.34 10.16
N ASP A 141 3.72 3.69 10.02
CA ASP A 141 4.49 3.66 8.76
C ASP A 141 3.86 2.72 7.73
N ALA A 142 3.31 1.60 8.22
CA ALA A 142 2.79 0.54 7.38
C ALA A 142 1.36 0.88 6.91
N LYS A 143 1.26 1.48 5.71
CA LYS A 143 0.00 1.90 5.13
C LYS A 143 -0.40 1.02 3.96
N LEU A 144 -1.62 0.52 4.00
CA LEU A 144 -2.26 -0.07 2.83
C LEU A 144 -2.54 1.02 1.78
N LEU A 145 -2.63 0.63 0.53
CA LEU A 145 -2.93 1.56 -0.56
C LEU A 145 -4.29 2.24 -0.37
N TYR A 146 -5.28 1.50 0.14
CA TYR A 146 -6.61 1.98 0.52
C TYR A 146 -7.20 1.13 1.66
N ASP A 147 -8.23 1.65 2.34
CA ASP A 147 -9.01 0.88 3.33
C ASP A 147 -10.02 -0.02 2.60
N PRO A 148 -9.90 -1.36 2.67
CA PRO A 148 -10.80 -2.27 1.96
C PRO A 148 -12.20 -2.38 2.57
N THR A 149 -12.46 -1.76 3.73
CA THR A 149 -13.79 -1.71 4.35
C THR A 149 -14.63 -0.55 3.85
N TRP A 150 -14.02 0.47 3.23
CA TRP A 150 -14.69 1.69 2.81
C TRP A 150 -14.75 1.83 1.30
N ASN A 151 -15.84 2.45 0.83
CA ASN A 151 -15.84 3.01 -0.50
C ASN A 151 -14.82 4.13 -0.59
N GLN A 152 -14.11 4.20 -1.71
CA GLN A 152 -13.13 5.24 -1.95
C GLN A 152 -13.78 6.56 -2.39
N TYR A 153 -14.94 6.92 -1.85
CA TYR A 153 -15.47 8.24 -2.14
C TYR A 153 -14.57 9.29 -1.51
N ILE A 154 -14.12 10.20 -2.31
CA ILE A 154 -13.54 11.43 -1.84
C ILE A 154 -14.67 12.45 -1.77
N TYR A 155 -14.91 13.00 -0.59
CA TYR A 155 -15.81 14.14 -0.47
C TYR A 155 -15.24 15.31 -1.28
N SER A 156 -15.95 15.72 -2.31
CA SER A 156 -15.60 16.91 -3.08
C SER A 156 -16.37 18.10 -2.52
N ASN A 157 -15.66 19.15 -2.12
CA ASN A 157 -16.27 20.42 -1.68
C ASN A 157 -17.10 21.09 -2.79
N THR A 158 -16.91 20.69 -4.04
CA THR A 158 -17.58 21.29 -5.21
C THR A 158 -18.75 20.47 -5.71
N SER A 159 -18.77 19.16 -5.48
CA SER A 159 -19.79 18.24 -6.04
C SER A 159 -20.45 17.33 -5.00
N GLY A 160 -20.07 17.42 -3.74
CA GLY A 160 -20.56 16.50 -2.71
C GLY A 160 -19.89 15.12 -2.81
N TYR A 161 -20.60 14.09 -2.35
CA TYR A 161 -20.12 12.70 -2.44
C TYR A 161 -20.24 12.21 -3.89
N ASP A 162 -19.14 11.81 -4.48
CA ASP A 162 -19.15 11.17 -5.78
C ASP A 162 -19.42 9.67 -5.64
N LEU A 163 -20.69 9.31 -5.77
CA LEU A 163 -21.14 7.92 -5.72
C LEU A 163 -20.71 7.07 -6.91
N HIS A 164 -20.15 7.71 -7.93
CA HIS A 164 -19.67 7.07 -9.15
C HIS A 164 -18.15 6.95 -9.18
N TYR A 165 -17.48 7.28 -8.08
CA TYR A 165 -16.04 7.13 -8.00
C TYR A 165 -15.64 5.65 -8.19
N ASP A 166 -14.52 5.45 -8.85
CA ASP A 166 -14.05 4.11 -9.18
C ASP A 166 -13.72 3.33 -7.89
N ALA A 167 -14.19 2.10 -7.83
CA ALA A 167 -13.93 1.20 -6.71
C ALA A 167 -12.58 0.51 -6.88
N GLY A 168 -12.05 -0.09 -5.82
CA GLY A 168 -10.79 -0.81 -5.84
C GLY A 168 -10.91 -2.25 -6.35
N ALA A 169 -9.75 -2.90 -6.48
CA ALA A 169 -9.64 -4.34 -6.71
C ALA A 169 -8.60 -4.95 -5.78
N MET A 170 -8.86 -6.14 -5.27
CA MET A 170 -7.94 -6.93 -4.46
C MET A 170 -7.60 -8.22 -5.17
N LEU A 171 -6.32 -8.47 -5.36
CA LEU A 171 -5.76 -9.69 -5.92
C LEU A 171 -5.39 -10.62 -4.75
N VAL A 172 -6.30 -11.47 -4.31
CA VAL A 172 -6.16 -12.24 -3.08
C VAL A 172 -5.65 -13.66 -3.38
N PRO A 173 -4.39 -13.96 -3.05
CA PRO A 173 -3.89 -15.32 -3.18
C PRO A 173 -4.66 -16.28 -2.26
N SER A 174 -4.97 -17.47 -2.75
CA SER A 174 -5.52 -18.53 -1.92
C SER A 174 -4.52 -18.99 -0.86
N ASP A 175 -5.02 -19.61 0.23
CA ASP A 175 -4.16 -20.17 1.28
C ASP A 175 -3.15 -21.17 0.71
N LYS A 176 -3.55 -21.95 -0.30
CA LYS A 176 -2.67 -22.88 -1.01
C LYS A 176 -1.56 -22.13 -1.75
N ALA A 177 -1.89 -21.04 -2.46
CA ALA A 177 -0.92 -20.22 -3.17
C ALA A 177 0.08 -19.60 -2.18
N PHE A 178 -0.40 -19.05 -1.05
CA PHE A 178 0.47 -18.52 -0.01
C PHE A 178 1.42 -19.56 0.58
N ASN A 179 0.91 -20.76 0.87
CA ASN A 179 1.76 -21.83 1.40
C ASN A 179 2.83 -22.27 0.39
N THR A 180 2.49 -22.35 -0.88
CA THR A 180 3.45 -22.67 -1.94
C THR A 180 4.52 -21.58 -2.04
N TRP A 181 4.09 -20.32 -2.08
CA TRP A 181 4.97 -19.16 -2.17
C TRP A 181 5.89 -19.03 -0.95
N TRP A 182 5.38 -19.24 0.26
CA TRP A 182 6.15 -19.15 1.52
C TRP A 182 7.33 -20.11 1.56
N ASN A 183 7.18 -21.26 0.91
CA ASN A 183 8.22 -22.31 0.83
C ASN A 183 9.12 -22.16 -0.44
N ALA A 184 8.84 -21.19 -1.30
CA ALA A 184 9.59 -20.94 -2.54
C ALA A 184 10.10 -19.50 -2.59
N ASP A 185 9.42 -18.61 -3.30
CA ASP A 185 9.83 -17.20 -3.47
C ASP A 185 9.81 -16.39 -2.17
N GLY A 186 8.92 -16.72 -1.23
CA GLY A 186 8.83 -16.14 0.11
C GLY A 186 9.80 -16.72 1.12
N LYS A 187 10.63 -17.70 0.72
CA LYS A 187 11.53 -18.41 1.63
C LYS A 187 12.51 -17.47 2.36
N VAL A 188 12.87 -16.37 1.74
CA VAL A 188 13.71 -15.34 2.38
C VAL A 188 13.06 -14.81 3.67
N LEU A 189 11.74 -14.56 3.66
CA LEU A 189 11.01 -14.13 4.86
C LEU A 189 10.84 -15.29 5.86
N GLN A 190 10.59 -16.49 5.36
CA GLN A 190 10.50 -17.68 6.19
C GLN A 190 11.80 -17.94 6.96
N ASP A 191 12.94 -17.89 6.28
CA ASP A 191 14.24 -18.13 6.89
C ASP A 191 14.61 -17.04 7.92
N MET A 192 14.17 -15.79 7.69
CA MET A 192 14.46 -14.68 8.59
C MET A 192 13.53 -14.64 9.81
N TYR A 193 12.24 -14.85 9.57
CA TYR A 193 11.21 -14.59 10.60
C TYR A 193 10.54 -15.87 11.11
N GLY A 194 10.57 -16.96 10.37
CA GLY A 194 9.99 -18.25 10.73
C GLY A 194 8.48 -18.34 10.59
N SER A 195 7.76 -17.25 10.82
CA SER A 195 6.29 -17.21 10.78
C SER A 195 5.75 -15.82 10.44
N TRP A 196 4.52 -15.77 9.93
CA TRP A 196 3.88 -14.53 9.50
C TRP A 196 3.72 -13.47 10.60
N ASP A 197 3.47 -13.89 11.84
CA ASP A 197 3.32 -13.00 13.00
C ASP A 197 4.59 -12.21 13.31
N LYS A 198 5.76 -12.72 12.94
CA LYS A 198 7.05 -12.09 13.18
C LYS A 198 7.53 -11.21 12.02
N VAL A 199 6.89 -11.30 10.85
CA VAL A 199 7.23 -10.43 9.72
C VAL A 199 6.89 -8.97 10.09
N PRO A 200 7.85 -8.03 10.04
CA PRO A 200 7.58 -6.64 10.38
C PRO A 200 6.56 -5.99 9.46
N MET A 201 5.83 -5.01 9.98
CA MET A 201 4.71 -4.38 9.25
C MET A 201 5.15 -3.65 7.98
N ASN A 202 6.30 -2.96 7.99
CA ASN A 202 6.83 -2.29 6.81
C ASN A 202 7.23 -3.26 5.69
N VAL A 203 7.66 -4.48 6.05
CA VAL A 203 7.90 -5.55 5.08
C VAL A 203 6.57 -6.12 4.59
N LEU A 204 5.66 -6.46 5.53
CA LEU A 204 4.36 -7.05 5.22
C LEU A 204 3.53 -6.16 4.27
N VAL A 205 3.51 -4.86 4.51
CA VAL A 205 2.67 -3.93 3.74
C VAL A 205 3.08 -3.86 2.26
N LYS A 206 4.35 -4.10 1.92
CA LYS A 206 4.79 -4.20 0.52
C LYS A 206 4.09 -5.37 -0.18
N LEU A 207 3.99 -6.54 0.49
CA LEU A 207 3.25 -7.70 -0.03
C LEU A 207 1.74 -7.43 -0.13
N MET A 208 1.16 -6.71 0.82
CA MET A 208 -0.25 -6.36 0.76
C MET A 208 -0.53 -5.40 -0.40
N ASN A 209 0.28 -4.36 -0.55
CA ASN A 209 0.06 -3.29 -1.54
C ASN A 209 0.22 -3.74 -2.99
N ILE A 210 1.09 -4.70 -3.30
CA ILE A 210 1.18 -5.24 -4.67
C ILE A 210 -0.10 -5.97 -5.08
N ASN A 211 -0.88 -6.43 -4.10
CA ASN A 211 -2.16 -7.11 -4.30
C ASN A 211 -3.38 -6.17 -4.20
N MET A 212 -3.16 -4.85 -4.05
CA MET A 212 -4.22 -3.86 -3.93
C MET A 212 -4.14 -2.86 -5.08
N ILE A 213 -5.23 -2.66 -5.80
CA ILE A 213 -5.30 -1.75 -6.93
C ILE A 213 -6.46 -0.79 -6.71
N ASN A 214 -6.19 0.51 -6.78
CA ASN A 214 -7.13 1.56 -6.43
C ASN A 214 -8.13 1.94 -7.54
N THR A 215 -8.32 1.07 -8.52
CA THR A 215 -9.31 1.24 -9.58
C THR A 215 -9.92 -0.12 -9.94
N PHE A 216 -11.22 -0.15 -10.17
CA PHE A 216 -11.91 -1.34 -10.67
C PHE A 216 -11.97 -1.36 -12.20
N SER A 217 -12.29 -0.23 -12.82
CA SER A 217 -12.51 -0.16 -14.27
C SER A 217 -11.27 -0.53 -15.08
N GLU A 218 -10.08 -0.36 -14.50
CA GLU A 218 -8.82 -0.73 -15.13
C GLU A 218 -8.33 -2.15 -14.76
N THR A 219 -9.08 -2.87 -13.91
CA THR A 219 -8.74 -4.22 -13.46
C THR A 219 -9.74 -5.28 -13.90
N VAL A 220 -10.60 -4.99 -14.86
CA VAL A 220 -11.46 -6.02 -15.47
C VAL A 220 -10.61 -7.00 -16.29
N PRO A 221 -11.02 -8.27 -16.46
CA PRO A 221 -10.19 -9.31 -17.04
C PRO A 221 -9.52 -8.98 -18.38
N SER A 222 -10.21 -8.29 -19.27
CA SER A 222 -9.64 -7.84 -20.57
C SER A 222 -8.47 -6.87 -20.43
N LYS A 223 -8.33 -6.23 -19.27
CA LYS A 223 -7.27 -5.25 -18.96
C LYS A 223 -6.18 -5.79 -18.05
N PHE A 224 -6.23 -7.04 -17.62
CA PHE A 224 -5.26 -7.63 -16.70
C PHE A 224 -3.80 -7.42 -17.11
N LYS A 225 -3.51 -7.48 -18.40
CA LYS A 225 -2.17 -7.22 -18.95
C LYS A 225 -1.62 -5.82 -18.69
N ASN A 226 -2.49 -4.87 -18.34
CA ASN A 226 -2.12 -3.47 -18.07
C ASN A 226 -1.87 -3.22 -16.57
N ILE A 227 -2.14 -4.21 -15.71
CA ILE A 227 -1.92 -4.09 -14.27
C ILE A 227 -0.42 -4.14 -14.02
N VAL A 228 0.07 -3.11 -13.35
CA VAL A 228 1.48 -2.93 -13.03
C VAL A 228 1.66 -2.82 -11.53
N ASP A 229 2.83 -3.19 -11.06
CA ASP A 229 3.28 -2.87 -9.71
C ASP A 229 3.32 -1.34 -9.53
N ASN A 230 2.73 -0.84 -8.47
CA ASN A 230 2.65 0.59 -8.20
C ASN A 230 4.03 1.24 -7.98
N THR A 231 4.99 0.48 -7.49
CA THR A 231 6.36 0.96 -7.22
C THR A 231 7.23 0.92 -8.47
N THR A 232 7.37 -0.25 -9.06
CA THR A 232 8.31 -0.48 -10.18
C THR A 232 7.73 -0.16 -11.55
N LYS A 233 6.40 -0.03 -11.66
CA LYS A 233 5.67 0.12 -12.93
C LYS A 233 5.83 -1.06 -13.89
N VAL A 234 6.36 -2.18 -13.43
CA VAL A 234 6.47 -3.41 -14.20
C VAL A 234 5.13 -4.15 -14.19
N SER A 235 4.75 -4.72 -15.34
CA SER A 235 3.52 -5.51 -15.44
C SER A 235 3.55 -6.70 -14.48
N LEU A 236 2.44 -6.92 -13.76
CA LEU A 236 2.26 -8.10 -12.91
C LEU A 236 2.10 -9.39 -13.73
N GLY A 237 1.78 -9.27 -15.02
CA GLY A 237 1.53 -10.42 -15.89
C GLY A 237 0.31 -11.23 -15.44
N LEU A 238 -0.69 -10.58 -14.83
CA LEU A 238 -1.94 -11.22 -14.45
C LEU A 238 -2.70 -11.69 -15.70
N THR A 239 -3.23 -12.91 -15.63
CA THR A 239 -4.07 -13.51 -16.66
C THR A 239 -5.32 -14.11 -16.05
N THR A 240 -6.33 -14.40 -16.86
CA THR A 240 -7.57 -15.08 -16.40
C THR A 240 -7.29 -16.49 -15.86
N ALA A 241 -6.22 -17.16 -16.30
CA ALA A 241 -5.81 -18.45 -15.79
C ALA A 241 -5.28 -18.40 -14.33
N ASP A 242 -4.91 -17.21 -13.85
CA ASP A 242 -4.45 -17.01 -12.48
C ASP A 242 -5.63 -16.84 -11.50
N VAL A 243 -6.85 -16.63 -12.00
CA VAL A 243 -8.06 -16.36 -11.22
C VAL A 243 -8.88 -17.63 -11.05
N ASP A 244 -9.03 -18.05 -9.80
CA ASP A 244 -9.89 -19.20 -9.45
C ASP A 244 -11.36 -18.79 -9.32
N SER A 245 -11.62 -17.63 -8.76
CA SER A 245 -12.98 -17.09 -8.54
C SER A 245 -12.95 -15.57 -8.39
N CYS A 246 -14.11 -14.95 -8.59
CA CYS A 246 -14.30 -13.52 -8.51
C CYS A 246 -15.48 -13.18 -7.60
N PHE A 247 -15.33 -12.15 -6.76
CA PHE A 247 -16.36 -11.70 -5.83
C PHE A 247 -16.51 -10.18 -5.93
N MET A 248 -17.72 -9.74 -6.31
CA MET A 248 -18.04 -8.32 -6.39
C MET A 248 -18.58 -7.82 -5.06
N GLY A 249 -17.90 -6.88 -4.44
CA GLY A 249 -18.34 -6.18 -3.23
C GLY A 249 -18.96 -4.83 -3.51
N CYS A 250 -19.45 -4.18 -2.45
CA CYS A 250 -20.03 -2.84 -2.55
C CYS A 250 -19.00 -1.74 -2.89
N ASN A 251 -17.72 -1.97 -2.59
CA ASN A 251 -16.62 -1.02 -2.78
C ASN A 251 -15.51 -1.54 -3.70
N GLY A 252 -15.73 -2.64 -4.43
CA GLY A 252 -14.74 -3.17 -5.36
C GLY A 252 -14.91 -4.63 -5.69
N VAL A 253 -13.85 -5.23 -6.19
CA VAL A 253 -13.81 -6.64 -6.58
C VAL A 253 -12.66 -7.36 -5.88
N VAL A 254 -12.91 -8.59 -5.48
CA VAL A 254 -11.90 -9.52 -4.94
C VAL A 254 -11.71 -10.64 -5.95
N TYR A 255 -10.49 -10.77 -6.47
CA TYR A 255 -10.05 -11.90 -7.30
C TYR A 255 -9.31 -12.90 -6.45
N LEU A 256 -9.85 -14.11 -6.29
CA LEU A 256 -9.15 -15.23 -5.66
C LEU A 256 -8.14 -15.80 -6.65
N LEU A 257 -6.86 -15.77 -6.28
CA LEU A 257 -5.76 -16.17 -7.16
C LEU A 257 -5.12 -17.48 -6.74
N ASN A 258 -4.61 -18.21 -7.73
CA ASN A 258 -3.82 -19.43 -7.53
C ASN A 258 -2.29 -19.17 -7.39
N LYS A 259 -1.86 -17.91 -7.38
CA LYS A 259 -0.46 -17.51 -7.20
C LYS A 259 -0.33 -16.25 -6.34
N VAL A 260 0.89 -15.98 -5.85
CA VAL A 260 1.28 -14.76 -5.11
C VAL A 260 2.19 -13.93 -6.00
N TYR A 261 1.94 -12.63 -6.07
CA TYR A 261 2.87 -11.67 -6.67
C TYR A 261 3.91 -11.26 -5.64
N THR A 262 5.18 -11.47 -5.97
CA THR A 262 6.31 -11.11 -5.08
C THR A 262 6.69 -9.66 -5.32
N PRO A 263 6.66 -8.79 -4.28
CA PRO A 263 7.16 -7.42 -4.41
C PRO A 263 8.62 -7.40 -4.91
N ALA A 264 8.93 -6.47 -5.80
CA ALA A 264 10.29 -6.28 -6.30
C ALA A 264 11.25 -5.94 -5.15
N ASP A 265 10.77 -5.24 -4.13
CA ASP A 265 11.50 -4.94 -2.90
C ASP A 265 12.20 -6.15 -2.29
N TYR A 266 11.57 -7.32 -2.30
CA TYR A 266 12.12 -8.54 -1.67
C TYR A 266 13.31 -9.16 -2.45
N ARG A 267 13.52 -8.72 -3.68
CA ARG A 267 14.61 -9.17 -4.55
C ARG A 267 15.60 -8.05 -4.89
N SER A 268 15.31 -6.84 -4.43
CA SER A 268 16.08 -5.64 -4.70
C SER A 268 17.34 -5.54 -3.82
N VAL A 269 18.33 -4.79 -4.28
CA VAL A 269 19.51 -4.39 -3.50
C VAL A 269 19.15 -3.52 -2.30
N SER A 270 17.97 -2.94 -2.26
CA SER A 270 17.44 -2.17 -1.13
C SER A 270 16.86 -3.04 -0.01
N PHE A 271 16.59 -4.33 -0.25
CA PHE A 271 15.98 -5.23 0.72
C PHE A 271 16.69 -5.28 2.09
N PRO A 272 18.03 -5.33 2.18
CA PRO A 272 18.73 -5.29 3.47
C PRO A 272 18.42 -4.03 4.29
N ALA A 273 18.23 -2.87 3.61
CA ALA A 273 17.85 -1.64 4.28
C ALA A 273 16.39 -1.72 4.82
N LEU A 274 15.48 -2.25 4.02
CA LEU A 274 14.07 -2.44 4.40
C LEU A 274 13.94 -3.30 5.67
N ILE A 275 14.54 -4.48 5.68
CA ILE A 275 14.39 -5.43 6.81
C ILE A 275 15.10 -4.98 8.08
N ASN A 276 16.12 -4.13 7.98
CA ASN A 276 16.88 -3.57 9.10
C ASN A 276 16.44 -2.15 9.48
N SER A 277 15.32 -1.65 8.94
CA SER A 277 14.82 -0.30 9.23
C SER A 277 13.82 -0.23 10.38
N ASN A 278 13.39 -1.37 10.92
CA ASN A 278 12.24 -1.47 11.81
C ASN A 278 12.49 -1.00 13.24
N GLY A 279 11.55 -0.20 13.76
CA GLY A 279 11.43 0.13 15.17
C GLY A 279 12.60 0.90 15.77
N ALA A 280 12.66 0.92 17.09
CA ALA A 280 13.74 1.57 17.85
C ALA A 280 15.10 0.89 17.64
N ASP A 281 15.09 -0.39 17.33
CA ASP A 281 16.29 -1.22 17.12
C ASP A 281 16.75 -1.24 15.65
N GLY A 282 16.03 -0.57 14.77
CA GLY A 282 16.38 -0.49 13.36
C GLY A 282 17.73 0.18 13.14
N ILE A 283 18.69 -0.56 12.58
CA ILE A 283 20.05 -0.08 12.37
C ILE A 283 20.25 0.65 11.03
N MET A 284 19.23 0.65 10.15
CA MET A 284 19.25 1.24 8.80
C MET A 284 18.06 2.14 8.52
N SER A 285 17.39 2.65 9.55
CA SER A 285 16.17 3.46 9.41
C SER A 285 16.40 4.77 8.63
N VAL A 286 17.56 5.40 8.78
CA VAL A 286 17.88 6.65 8.08
C VAL A 286 18.01 6.43 6.59
N ILE A 287 18.82 5.45 6.17
CA ILE A 287 19.06 5.18 4.75
C ILE A 287 17.80 4.64 4.08
N TYR A 288 17.05 3.76 4.76
CA TYR A 288 15.80 3.23 4.21
C TYR A 288 14.75 4.33 4.02
N TRP A 289 14.63 5.25 4.99
CA TRP A 289 13.75 6.40 4.83
C TRP A 289 14.10 7.24 3.58
N GLY A 290 15.40 7.44 3.34
CA GLY A 290 15.87 8.14 2.14
C GLY A 290 15.48 7.38 0.86
N ILE A 291 15.67 6.07 0.82
CA ILE A 291 15.29 5.22 -0.33
C ILE A 291 13.79 5.32 -0.62
N ASP A 292 12.95 5.22 0.41
CA ASP A 292 11.49 5.21 0.31
C ASP A 292 10.91 6.60 -0.02
N ASN A 293 11.46 7.69 0.56
CA ASN A 293 10.88 9.03 0.48
C ASN A 293 11.53 9.97 -0.54
N LEU A 294 12.70 9.62 -1.11
CA LEU A 294 13.42 10.41 -2.10
C LEU A 294 13.38 9.79 -3.51
N ASN A 295 12.39 8.91 -3.74
CA ASN A 295 12.12 8.32 -5.05
C ASN A 295 13.25 7.41 -5.60
N PHE A 296 14.00 6.75 -4.71
CA PHE A 296 15.01 5.76 -5.12
C PHE A 296 14.44 4.36 -5.35
N GLU A 297 13.27 4.03 -4.77
CA GLU A 297 12.67 2.69 -4.91
C GLU A 297 12.46 2.27 -6.37
N PRO A 298 11.86 3.09 -7.26
CA PRO A 298 11.66 2.67 -8.64
C PRO A 298 12.98 2.36 -9.37
N TYR A 299 14.05 3.07 -9.03
CA TYR A 299 15.36 2.88 -9.61
C TYR A 299 16.03 1.62 -9.07
N LEU A 300 16.10 1.46 -7.74
CA LEU A 300 16.77 0.33 -7.08
C LEU A 300 16.01 -0.99 -7.25
N ASN A 301 14.68 -0.93 -7.43
CA ASN A 301 13.82 -2.09 -7.63
C ASN A 301 13.71 -2.52 -9.11
N SER A 302 14.42 -1.85 -10.03
CA SER A 302 14.49 -2.26 -11.43
C SER A 302 15.26 -3.59 -11.56
N MET A 303 14.57 -4.64 -12.02
CA MET A 303 15.16 -5.98 -12.19
C MET A 303 15.95 -6.13 -13.49
N ASP A 304 15.90 -5.15 -14.38
CA ASP A 304 16.60 -5.14 -15.67
C ASP A 304 17.96 -4.44 -15.61
N SER A 305 18.38 -4.00 -14.41
CA SER A 305 19.62 -3.25 -14.21
C SER A 305 20.43 -3.83 -13.05
N TYR A 306 21.73 -3.69 -13.14
CA TYR A 306 22.66 -4.13 -12.08
C TYR A 306 23.17 -2.93 -11.31
N TYR A 307 23.02 -3.00 -10.00
CA TYR A 307 23.52 -2.01 -9.06
C TYR A 307 24.27 -2.70 -7.93
N SER A 308 25.23 -1.98 -7.36
CA SER A 308 25.80 -2.31 -6.04
C SER A 308 25.47 -1.16 -5.11
N LEU A 309 24.70 -1.43 -4.06
CA LEU A 309 24.30 -0.44 -3.08
C LEU A 309 25.16 -0.57 -1.82
N ILE A 310 25.86 0.49 -1.45
CA ILE A 310 26.57 0.60 -0.19
C ILE A 310 25.59 1.13 0.86
N ILE A 311 25.32 0.31 1.89
CA ILE A 311 24.28 0.65 2.87
C ILE A 311 24.92 1.04 4.22
N PRO A 312 24.95 2.35 4.57
CA PRO A 312 25.43 2.80 5.87
C PRO A 312 24.42 2.48 6.97
N THR A 313 24.92 2.10 8.14
CA THR A 313 24.10 1.98 9.34
C THR A 313 23.76 3.37 9.93
N ASN A 314 22.73 3.45 10.77
CA ASN A 314 22.41 4.69 11.50
C ASN A 314 23.60 5.25 12.26
N LYS A 315 24.51 4.40 12.76
CA LYS A 315 25.74 4.83 13.42
C LYS A 315 26.68 5.56 12.45
N ALA A 316 26.83 5.05 11.24
CA ALA A 316 27.64 5.70 10.20
C ALA A 316 27.01 7.04 9.78
N MET A 317 25.67 7.13 9.78
CA MET A 317 24.94 8.35 9.42
C MET A 317 25.10 9.51 10.45
N LEU A 318 25.75 9.26 11.58
CA LEU A 318 26.14 10.30 12.56
C LEU A 318 27.46 11.01 12.20
N THR A 319 28.12 10.61 11.12
CA THR A 319 29.46 11.13 10.76
C THR A 319 29.54 11.58 9.30
N TYR A 320 28.44 12.09 8.74
CA TYR A 320 28.43 12.61 7.38
C TYR A 320 29.11 13.99 7.32
N VAL A 321 30.27 14.05 6.74
CA VAL A 321 30.98 15.30 6.45
C VAL A 321 30.49 15.83 5.11
N ASP A 322 29.85 16.98 5.10
CA ASP A 322 29.24 17.58 3.90
C ASP A 322 30.30 18.05 2.91
N PRO A 323 30.44 17.41 1.73
CA PRO A 323 31.45 17.82 0.75
C PRO A 323 31.18 19.21 0.17
N CYS A 324 29.93 19.68 0.16
CA CYS A 324 29.60 21.03 -0.28
C CYS A 324 30.12 22.12 0.67
N SER A 325 30.52 21.74 1.88
CA SER A 325 31.11 22.66 2.86
C SER A 325 32.65 22.78 2.74
N TYR A 326 33.28 21.97 1.89
CA TYR A 326 34.73 22.05 1.68
C TYR A 326 35.12 23.38 1.05
N GLY A 327 36.21 23.94 1.52
CA GLY A 327 36.68 25.25 1.05
C GLY A 327 35.91 26.43 1.62
N THR A 328 34.91 26.24 2.45
CA THR A 328 34.28 27.29 3.26
C THR A 328 35.10 27.53 4.53
N ASN A 329 34.79 28.63 5.27
CA ASN A 329 35.50 28.97 6.52
C ASN A 329 35.42 27.85 7.57
N ARG A 330 34.39 26.97 7.50
CA ARG A 330 34.22 25.84 8.42
C ARG A 330 33.54 24.71 7.69
N THR A 331 34.19 23.55 7.63
CA THR A 331 33.57 22.33 7.16
C THR A 331 32.43 21.93 8.10
N LYS A 332 31.37 21.35 7.55
CA LYS A 332 30.18 20.94 8.29
C LYS A 332 30.07 19.42 8.34
N LEU A 333 29.72 18.92 9.52
CA LEU A 333 29.36 17.53 9.73
C LEU A 333 27.87 17.48 10.09
N TYR A 334 27.14 16.55 9.44
CA TYR A 334 25.74 16.27 9.75
C TYR A 334 25.61 14.96 10.51
N ARG A 335 24.74 14.95 11.52
CA ARG A 335 24.27 13.77 12.22
C ARG A 335 22.82 13.54 11.89
N PHE A 336 22.57 12.61 10.99
CA PHE A 336 21.22 12.20 10.62
C PHE A 336 20.68 11.20 11.64
N THR A 337 19.44 11.40 12.09
CA THR A 337 18.76 10.51 13.02
C THR A 337 17.31 10.28 12.57
N TYR A 338 16.81 9.07 12.75
CA TYR A 338 15.42 8.77 12.46
C TYR A 338 14.55 9.10 13.67
N ASN A 339 13.51 9.92 13.47
CA ASN A 339 12.54 10.26 14.50
C ASN A 339 11.35 9.31 14.43
N ASN A 340 11.26 8.37 15.38
CA ASN A 340 10.22 7.36 15.43
C ASN A 340 8.81 7.90 15.63
N GLN A 341 8.65 9.08 16.27
CA GLN A 341 7.33 9.68 16.47
C GLN A 341 6.81 10.36 15.22
N ARG A 342 7.71 11.06 14.49
CA ARG A 342 7.37 11.80 13.27
C ARG A 342 7.54 10.99 12.01
N LYS A 343 8.14 9.79 12.11
CA LYS A 343 8.43 8.91 10.98
C LYS A 343 9.22 9.61 9.87
N THR A 344 10.21 10.40 10.27
CA THR A 344 11.03 11.19 9.35
C THR A 344 12.48 11.26 9.83
N VAL A 345 13.38 11.55 8.91
CA VAL A 345 14.78 11.85 9.24
C VAL A 345 14.93 13.31 9.61
N VAL A 346 15.66 13.55 10.69
CA VAL A 346 16.08 14.87 11.15
C VAL A 346 17.60 14.93 11.21
N ALA A 347 18.18 16.12 11.16
CA ALA A 347 19.62 16.32 11.25
C ALA A 347 20.03 17.43 12.20
N ASN A 348 21.17 17.24 12.84
CA ASN A 348 21.90 18.29 13.50
C ASN A 348 23.22 18.52 12.73
N ARG A 349 23.62 19.77 12.59
CA ARG A 349 24.83 20.22 11.92
C ARG A 349 25.84 20.72 12.93
N TYR A 350 27.12 20.43 12.69
CA TYR A 350 28.24 20.80 13.55
C TYR A 350 29.39 21.36 12.72
N ASP A 351 30.23 22.21 13.33
CA ASP A 351 31.51 22.56 12.78
C ASP A 351 32.47 21.36 12.92
N TYR A 352 33.23 21.11 11.86
CA TYR A 352 34.16 19.97 11.77
C TYR A 352 35.53 20.40 11.28
N ASP A 353 36.55 20.01 11.99
CA ASP A 353 37.94 20.23 11.57
C ASP A 353 38.45 19.03 10.76
N LEU A 354 38.61 19.23 9.44
CA LEU A 354 39.12 18.22 8.54
C LEU A 354 40.54 17.76 8.84
N ALA A 355 41.39 18.65 9.41
CA ALA A 355 42.79 18.34 9.66
C ALA A 355 42.97 17.44 10.88
N THR A 356 42.15 17.66 11.91
CA THR A 356 42.24 16.94 13.18
C THR A 356 41.14 15.86 13.33
N GLY A 357 40.10 15.88 12.50
CA GLY A 357 38.95 14.96 12.61
C GLY A 357 38.06 15.27 13.82
N VAL A 358 38.13 16.47 14.38
CA VAL A 358 37.40 16.85 15.60
C VAL A 358 36.11 17.57 15.26
N VAL A 359 35.02 17.14 15.92
CA VAL A 359 33.70 17.82 15.89
C VAL A 359 33.64 18.83 17.02
N ASP A 360 33.25 20.09 16.68
CA ASP A 360 32.92 21.08 17.70
C ASP A 360 31.48 20.85 18.18
N GLU A 361 31.32 20.14 19.28
CA GLU A 361 30.01 19.85 19.88
C GLU A 361 29.27 21.10 20.34
N ALA A 362 29.96 22.18 20.65
CA ALA A 362 29.38 23.47 21.06
C ALA A 362 28.73 24.22 19.88
N SER A 363 29.13 23.91 18.64
CA SER A 363 28.60 24.50 17.41
C SER A 363 27.28 23.84 16.93
N LYS A 364 26.67 22.97 17.75
CA LYS A 364 25.45 22.28 17.39
C LYS A 364 24.36 23.21 16.88
N ASP A 365 23.88 22.95 15.69
CA ASP A 365 22.79 23.65 15.03
C ASP A 365 21.77 22.65 14.49
N SER A 366 20.50 22.78 14.88
CA SER A 366 19.42 21.90 14.40
C SER A 366 18.97 22.36 13.01
N VAL A 367 19.05 21.47 12.05
CA VAL A 367 18.60 21.74 10.68
C VAL A 367 17.07 21.74 10.65
N THR A 368 16.48 22.93 10.63
CA THR A 368 15.02 23.11 10.63
C THR A 368 14.41 23.05 9.24
N ASN A 369 15.20 23.26 8.19
CA ASN A 369 14.75 23.14 6.81
C ASN A 369 14.78 21.66 6.38
N ALA A 370 13.59 21.07 6.19
CA ALA A 370 13.44 19.69 5.80
C ALA A 370 14.03 19.39 4.40
N ASP A 371 13.95 20.35 3.48
CA ASP A 371 14.48 20.18 2.13
C ASP A 371 16.02 20.09 2.16
N GLN A 372 16.67 20.85 3.02
CA GLN A 372 18.13 20.76 3.21
C GLN A 372 18.55 19.38 3.73
N VAL A 373 17.75 18.75 4.58
CA VAL A 373 17.99 17.36 5.04
C VAL A 373 17.85 16.38 3.90
N LYS A 374 16.78 16.53 3.09
CA LYS A 374 16.51 15.68 1.92
C LYS A 374 17.61 15.79 0.87
N ASP A 375 17.98 17.00 0.47
CA ASP A 375 19.01 17.26 -0.54
C ASP A 375 20.34 16.58 -0.17
N ARG A 376 20.75 16.68 1.11
CA ARG A 376 22.00 16.03 1.57
C ARG A 376 21.92 14.51 1.61
N LEU A 377 20.72 13.96 1.94
CA LEU A 377 20.51 12.53 1.88
C LEU A 377 20.47 12.02 0.44
N GLU A 378 19.84 12.76 -0.47
CA GLU A 378 19.78 12.44 -1.88
C GLU A 378 21.18 12.39 -2.50
N ASP A 379 21.98 13.45 -2.30
CA ASP A 379 23.39 13.50 -2.72
C ASP A 379 24.20 12.31 -2.18
N LEU A 380 24.00 11.97 -0.90
CA LEU A 380 24.69 10.85 -0.29
C LEU A 380 24.27 9.52 -0.92
N ILE A 381 22.96 9.28 -1.06
CA ILE A 381 22.46 8.01 -1.61
C ILE A 381 22.90 7.83 -3.07
N ASP A 382 22.88 8.89 -3.86
CA ASP A 382 23.39 8.86 -5.25
C ASP A 382 24.86 8.41 -5.32
N ASN A 383 25.66 8.83 -4.37
CA ASN A 383 27.06 8.41 -4.28
C ASN A 383 27.26 7.00 -3.70
N LEU A 384 26.26 6.44 -3.03
CA LEU A 384 26.28 5.07 -2.50
C LEU A 384 25.79 4.02 -3.51
N ILE A 385 25.20 4.45 -4.62
CA ILE A 385 24.74 3.58 -5.70
C ILE A 385 25.82 3.47 -6.75
N VAL A 386 26.49 2.32 -6.82
CA VAL A 386 27.42 2.00 -7.88
C VAL A 386 26.67 1.40 -9.05
N VAL A 387 26.85 1.97 -10.24
CA VAL A 387 26.21 1.50 -11.47
C VAL A 387 27.02 0.37 -12.06
N GLY A 388 26.38 -0.78 -12.25
CA GLY A 388 27.02 -1.98 -12.80
C GLY A 388 27.51 -2.95 -11.73
N ASN A 389 28.34 -3.92 -12.18
CA ASN A 389 28.86 -4.98 -11.32
C ASN A 389 30.21 -4.60 -10.74
N VAL A 390 30.42 -4.72 -9.43
CA VAL A 390 31.71 -4.46 -8.76
C VAL A 390 32.65 -5.67 -8.74
N GLU A 391 32.20 -6.83 -9.21
CA GLU A 391 32.98 -8.07 -9.23
C GLU A 391 34.06 -8.11 -10.33
N ASP A 392 34.03 -7.16 -11.27
CA ASP A 392 34.98 -7.08 -12.39
C ASP A 392 36.35 -6.55 -12.02
N GLY A 393 36.59 -6.19 -10.76
CA GLY A 393 37.89 -5.89 -10.19
C GLY A 393 38.51 -4.55 -10.60
N HIS A 394 37.69 -3.59 -11.04
CA HIS A 394 38.18 -2.24 -11.33
C HIS A 394 38.63 -1.49 -10.07
N THR A 395 39.58 -0.59 -10.21
CA THR A 395 40.10 0.24 -9.12
C THR A 395 39.07 1.35 -8.73
N TYR A 396 38.27 1.78 -9.71
CA TYR A 396 37.25 2.84 -9.54
C TYR A 396 35.95 2.41 -10.20
N TYR A 397 34.85 2.77 -9.57
CA TYR A 397 33.48 2.50 -10.05
C TYR A 397 32.73 3.80 -10.20
N LYS A 398 31.86 3.85 -11.21
CA LYS A 398 30.95 5.00 -11.42
C LYS A 398 29.79 4.92 -10.46
N THR A 399 29.55 5.98 -9.71
CA THR A 399 28.34 6.15 -8.90
C THR A 399 27.23 6.80 -9.73
N LYS A 400 26.00 6.79 -9.22
CA LYS A 400 24.86 7.46 -9.84
C LYS A 400 25.00 8.99 -9.75
N GLY A 401 25.56 9.50 -8.62
CA GLY A 401 25.87 10.91 -8.38
C GLY A 401 27.18 11.39 -8.99
#